data_f88cf5d8b928c43745a06075ded03957
#
_entry.id   f88cf5d8b928c43745a06075ded03957
#
_cell.length_a   1.000
_cell.length_b   1.000
_cell.length_c   1.000
_cell.angle_alpha   90.00
_cell.angle_beta   90.00
_cell.angle_gamma   90.00
#
_symmetry.space_group_name_H-M   'P 1'
#
loop_
_entity.id
_entity.type
_entity.pdbx_description
1 polymer ?
#
loop_
_entity_poly.entity_id
_entity_poly.type
_entity_poly.pdbx_seq_one_letter_code
_entity_poly.pdbx_strand_id
1 'polypeptide(L)'
;MLLTPGKREAKLDIGEKYDNGVALTPPMGWASWNTFKNNIDEDLIYDTGKAMVEKGLADAGYKFINIDDNWHSNMRDEKGDLQGDMVRFKSGIPSLVAKLNDLGLKVGIYSSNGTLTCENLPASLHNEEKDALNFARWGIEYFKYDFCHNQQYSRYAPLVYALEIVRVGEKTGVTVPCKEAKLDG
;
A
#
# COMPACT_ATOMS: atom_id res chain seq x y z
N MET A 1 -16.95 4.50 45.55
CA MET A 1 -15.54 4.36 45.18
C MET A 1 -15.52 4.07 43.68
N LEU A 2 -15.31 5.10 42.87
CA LEU A 2 -15.34 5.00 41.40
C LEU A 2 -13.94 4.60 40.93
N LEU A 3 -13.85 3.42 40.31
CA LEU A 3 -12.63 2.96 39.66
C LEU A 3 -12.41 3.74 38.37
N THR A 4 -11.39 4.59 38.32
CA THR A 4 -10.93 5.23 37.11
C THR A 4 -10.34 4.13 36.17
N PRO A 5 -10.76 4.08 34.89
CA PRO A 5 -10.14 3.16 33.95
C PRO A 5 -8.69 3.59 33.73
N GLY A 6 -7.75 2.77 34.14
CA GLY A 6 -6.35 2.97 33.80
C GLY A 6 -6.19 2.97 32.27
N LYS A 7 -5.63 4.05 31.73
CA LYS A 7 -5.16 4.09 30.35
C LYS A 7 -4.08 3.02 30.19
N ARG A 8 -4.40 1.90 29.55
CA ARG A 8 -3.40 1.01 28.98
C ARG A 8 -2.86 1.69 27.73
N GLU A 9 -1.76 2.38 27.86
CA GLU A 9 -0.92 2.70 26.71
C GLU A 9 -0.33 1.37 26.25
N ALA A 10 -0.87 0.81 25.19
CA ALA A 10 -0.20 -0.27 24.47
C ALA A 10 1.04 0.36 23.83
N LYS A 11 2.20 0.21 24.46
CA LYS A 11 3.48 0.42 23.79
C LYS A 11 3.58 -0.67 22.73
N LEU A 12 3.32 -0.31 21.49
CA LEU A 12 3.78 -1.08 20.35
C LEU A 12 5.31 -0.97 20.35
N ASP A 13 5.97 -1.97 20.89
CA ASP A 13 7.41 -2.12 20.75
C ASP A 13 7.69 -2.69 19.36
N ILE A 14 7.65 -1.80 18.36
CA ILE A 14 8.06 -2.14 16.98
C ILE A 14 9.59 -2.27 16.89
N GLY A 15 10.31 -2.02 17.98
CA GLY A 15 11.76 -2.20 18.11
C GLY A 15 12.56 -1.49 17.03
N GLU A 16 13.77 -1.10 17.34
CA GLU A 16 14.72 -0.47 16.42
C GLU A 16 14.95 -1.25 15.10
N LYS A 17 14.63 -2.54 15.09
CA LYS A 17 14.77 -3.43 13.93
C LYS A 17 13.92 -3.01 12.72
N TYR A 18 12.83 -2.30 12.94
CA TYR A 18 11.88 -1.90 11.89
C TYR A 18 11.80 -0.37 11.71
N ASP A 19 12.55 0.37 12.51
CA ASP A 19 12.69 1.82 12.33
C ASP A 19 13.66 2.05 11.16
N ASN A 20 13.09 2.49 10.05
CA ASN A 20 13.82 2.80 8.83
C ASN A 20 13.80 4.30 8.50
N GLY A 21 13.37 5.12 9.46
CA GLY A 21 13.31 6.57 9.33
C GLY A 21 12.20 7.10 8.42
N VAL A 22 11.28 6.24 7.98
CA VAL A 22 10.11 6.68 7.19
C VAL A 22 8.88 6.87 8.09
N ALA A 23 7.80 7.45 7.54
CA ALA A 23 6.54 7.68 8.24
C ALA A 23 6.67 8.49 9.54
N LEU A 24 7.66 9.36 9.65
CA LEU A 24 7.78 10.29 10.77
C LEU A 24 6.59 11.25 10.87
N THR A 25 5.89 11.45 9.75
CA THR A 25 4.63 12.18 9.65
C THR A 25 3.65 11.41 8.76
N PRO A 26 2.32 11.57 8.94
CA PRO A 26 1.34 10.94 8.07
C PRO A 26 1.59 11.31 6.60
N PRO A 27 1.53 10.33 5.66
CA PRO A 27 1.67 10.61 4.24
C PRO A 27 0.50 11.46 3.77
N MET A 28 0.79 12.60 3.15
CA MET A 28 -0.21 13.49 2.56
C MET A 28 -0.35 13.22 1.07
N GLY A 29 -1.58 13.02 0.61
CA GLY A 29 -1.81 12.70 -0.79
C GLY A 29 -3.28 12.49 -1.12
N TRP A 30 -3.50 11.92 -2.30
CA TRP A 30 -4.81 11.55 -2.81
C TRP A 30 -4.87 10.02 -2.99
N ALA A 31 -6.04 9.45 -2.81
CA ALA A 31 -6.32 8.03 -3.05
C ALA A 31 -7.56 7.87 -3.92
N SER A 32 -7.51 6.93 -4.87
CA SER A 32 -8.52 6.81 -5.92
C SER A 32 -9.90 6.32 -5.42
N TRP A 33 -9.94 5.53 -4.33
CA TRP A 33 -11.12 4.79 -3.93
C TRP A 33 -12.36 5.64 -3.64
N ASN A 34 -12.20 6.66 -2.81
CA ASN A 34 -13.37 7.42 -2.33
C ASN A 34 -14.10 8.16 -3.44
N THR A 35 -13.41 8.52 -4.51
CA THR A 35 -13.99 9.28 -5.64
C THR A 35 -14.39 8.36 -6.78
N PHE A 36 -13.54 7.40 -7.14
CA PHE A 36 -13.69 6.64 -8.39
C PHE A 36 -13.95 5.15 -8.16
N LYS A 37 -13.76 4.64 -6.95
CA LYS A 37 -13.91 3.20 -6.62
C LYS A 37 -13.16 2.33 -7.64
N ASN A 38 -13.85 1.40 -8.29
CA ASN A 38 -13.31 0.51 -9.30
C ASN A 38 -13.21 1.13 -10.71
N ASN A 39 -13.64 2.36 -10.89
CA ASN A 39 -13.57 3.05 -12.20
C ASN A 39 -12.28 3.86 -12.31
N ILE A 40 -11.14 3.16 -12.36
CA ILE A 40 -9.81 3.75 -12.50
C ILE A 40 -9.08 3.17 -13.70
N ASP A 41 -8.24 4.00 -14.31
CA ASP A 41 -7.33 3.63 -15.38
C ASP A 41 -6.04 4.48 -15.32
N GLU A 42 -5.10 4.18 -16.21
CA GLU A 42 -3.81 4.87 -16.28
C GLU A 42 -3.97 6.38 -16.51
N ASP A 43 -4.84 6.77 -17.41
CA ASP A 43 -5.03 8.16 -17.80
C ASP A 43 -5.60 8.98 -16.64
N LEU A 44 -6.63 8.44 -15.95
CA LEU A 44 -7.22 9.06 -14.77
C LEU A 44 -6.20 9.29 -13.66
N ILE A 45 -5.39 8.28 -13.37
CA ILE A 45 -4.37 8.38 -12.31
C ILE A 45 -3.30 9.41 -12.69
N TYR A 46 -2.82 9.38 -13.93
CA TYR A 46 -1.80 10.31 -14.40
C TYR A 46 -2.32 11.75 -14.42
N ASP A 47 -3.52 11.99 -14.98
CA ASP A 47 -4.13 13.32 -15.04
C ASP A 47 -4.43 13.88 -13.65
N THR A 48 -4.82 13.04 -12.69
CA THR A 48 -4.97 13.43 -11.29
C THR A 48 -3.63 13.88 -10.70
N GLY A 49 -2.57 13.11 -10.92
CA GLY A 49 -1.21 13.47 -10.48
C GLY A 49 -0.76 14.80 -11.08
N LYS A 50 -0.97 14.98 -12.38
CA LYS A 50 -0.68 16.24 -13.08
C LYS A 50 -1.44 17.41 -12.49
N ALA A 51 -2.75 17.25 -12.23
CA ALA A 51 -3.57 18.27 -11.61
C ALA A 51 -3.11 18.61 -10.17
N MET A 52 -2.63 17.62 -9.39
CA MET A 52 -2.06 17.87 -8.06
C MET A 52 -0.85 18.80 -8.13
N VAL A 53 0.01 18.65 -9.13
CA VAL A 53 1.17 19.51 -9.35
C VAL A 53 0.73 20.89 -9.85
N GLU A 54 -0.07 20.95 -10.91
CA GLU A 54 -0.51 22.21 -11.54
C GLU A 54 -1.30 23.12 -10.59
N LYS A 55 -2.02 22.53 -9.64
CA LYS A 55 -2.80 23.28 -8.63
C LYS A 55 -2.02 23.58 -7.35
N GLY A 56 -0.73 23.25 -7.28
CA GLY A 56 0.14 23.55 -6.14
C GLY A 56 -0.08 22.62 -4.93
N LEU A 57 -0.86 21.55 -5.04
CA LEU A 57 -1.05 20.60 -3.95
C LEU A 57 0.25 19.88 -3.62
N ALA A 58 1.03 19.51 -4.63
CA ALA A 58 2.34 18.90 -4.44
C ALA A 58 3.30 19.83 -3.66
N ASP A 59 3.29 21.12 -3.93
CA ASP A 59 4.10 22.11 -3.22
C ASP A 59 3.62 22.33 -1.79
N ALA A 60 2.32 22.17 -1.54
CA ALA A 60 1.72 22.20 -0.19
C ALA A 60 1.98 20.92 0.61
N GLY A 61 2.71 19.93 0.05
CA GLY A 61 3.09 18.70 0.74
C GLY A 61 2.26 17.45 0.41
N TYR A 62 1.23 17.56 -0.42
CA TYR A 62 0.44 16.41 -0.88
C TYR A 62 1.21 15.67 -1.99
N LYS A 63 2.18 14.86 -1.58
CA LYS A 63 3.14 14.20 -2.49
C LYS A 63 2.70 12.82 -2.96
N PHE A 64 1.78 12.15 -2.24
CA PHE A 64 1.39 10.79 -2.57
C PHE A 64 0.17 10.74 -3.50
N ILE A 65 0.25 9.91 -4.53
CA ILE A 65 -0.88 9.48 -5.33
C ILE A 65 -1.03 7.96 -5.15
N ASN A 66 -2.15 7.56 -4.52
CA ASN A 66 -2.34 6.17 -4.12
C ASN A 66 -3.35 5.50 -5.05
N ILE A 67 -2.89 4.47 -5.75
CA ILE A 67 -3.71 3.63 -6.60
C ILE A 67 -4.36 2.57 -5.71
N ASP A 68 -5.66 2.70 -5.49
CA ASP A 68 -6.43 1.78 -4.65
C ASP A 68 -6.84 0.52 -5.41
N ASP A 69 -7.77 -0.29 -4.89
CA ASP A 69 -8.18 -1.55 -5.50
C ASP A 69 -8.56 -1.41 -6.99
N ASN A 70 -8.58 -2.52 -7.72
CA ASN A 70 -8.85 -2.62 -9.16
C ASN A 70 -7.74 -2.18 -10.13
N TRP A 71 -6.49 -2.04 -9.65
CA TRP A 71 -5.35 -1.93 -10.57
C TRP A 71 -4.88 -3.30 -11.09
N HIS A 72 -5.19 -4.36 -10.37
CA HIS A 72 -4.72 -5.73 -10.60
C HIS A 72 -5.33 -6.35 -11.85
N SER A 73 -4.56 -7.20 -12.52
CA SER A 73 -5.07 -8.25 -13.40
C SER A 73 -5.85 -9.30 -12.60
N ASN A 74 -6.73 -10.03 -13.27
CA ASN A 74 -7.50 -11.14 -12.67
C ASN A 74 -6.64 -12.33 -12.21
N MET A 75 -5.40 -12.39 -12.64
CA MET A 75 -4.45 -13.46 -12.30
C MET A 75 -3.06 -12.91 -12.09
N ARG A 76 -2.27 -13.62 -11.28
CA ARG A 76 -0.82 -13.45 -11.23
C ARG A 76 -0.20 -13.94 -12.55
N ASP A 77 0.99 -13.47 -12.87
CA ASP A 77 1.73 -13.95 -14.03
C ASP A 77 2.29 -15.38 -13.83
N GLU A 78 2.98 -15.90 -14.84
CA GLU A 78 3.58 -17.25 -14.81
C GLU A 78 4.65 -17.43 -13.71
N LYS A 79 5.23 -16.33 -13.20
CA LYS A 79 6.17 -16.32 -12.09
C LYS A 79 5.47 -16.19 -10.74
N GLY A 80 4.15 -15.99 -10.75
CA GLY A 80 3.33 -15.74 -9.58
C GLY A 80 3.41 -14.31 -9.08
N ASP A 81 3.86 -13.35 -9.90
CA ASP A 81 3.90 -11.94 -9.55
C ASP A 81 2.55 -11.27 -9.82
N LEU A 82 2.17 -10.29 -8.97
CA LEU A 82 1.04 -9.41 -9.26
C LEU A 82 1.37 -8.55 -10.48
N GLN A 83 0.38 -8.31 -11.31
CA GLN A 83 0.49 -7.47 -12.49
C GLN A 83 -0.71 -6.55 -12.65
N GLY A 84 -0.53 -5.43 -13.31
CA GLY A 84 -1.61 -4.50 -13.65
C GLY A 84 -2.58 -5.07 -14.68
N ASP A 85 -3.81 -4.64 -14.64
CA ASP A 85 -4.79 -4.88 -15.71
C ASP A 85 -4.35 -4.13 -16.98
N MET A 86 -3.92 -4.85 -18.00
CA MET A 86 -3.37 -4.28 -19.22
C MET A 86 -4.41 -3.56 -20.11
N VAL A 87 -5.70 -3.68 -19.81
CA VAL A 87 -6.75 -2.89 -20.48
C VAL A 87 -6.82 -1.48 -19.86
N ARG A 88 -6.74 -1.40 -18.55
CA ARG A 88 -6.82 -0.16 -17.77
C ARG A 88 -5.47 0.55 -17.67
N PHE A 89 -4.39 -0.20 -17.51
CA PHE A 89 -3.02 0.28 -17.31
C PHE A 89 -2.13 -0.21 -18.46
N LYS A 90 -2.38 0.31 -19.66
CA LYS A 90 -1.82 -0.16 -20.95
C LYS A 90 -0.29 -0.11 -20.99
N SER A 91 0.32 0.89 -20.35
CA SER A 91 1.79 1.00 -20.29
C SER A 91 2.39 0.19 -19.12
N GLY A 92 1.55 -0.40 -18.29
CA GLY A 92 1.91 -1.13 -17.08
C GLY A 92 2.17 -0.22 -15.87
N ILE A 93 1.97 -0.76 -14.67
CA ILE A 93 2.15 -0.01 -13.42
C ILE A 93 3.56 0.60 -13.31
N PRO A 94 4.66 -0.10 -13.61
CA PRO A 94 6.00 0.51 -13.52
C PRO A 94 6.17 1.77 -14.37
N SER A 95 5.61 1.78 -15.58
CA SER A 95 5.67 2.94 -16.47
C SER A 95 4.87 4.12 -15.93
N LEU A 96 3.67 3.88 -15.40
CA LEU A 96 2.85 4.89 -14.75
C LEU A 96 3.57 5.48 -13.53
N VAL A 97 4.18 4.62 -12.70
CA VAL A 97 4.97 5.06 -11.53
C VAL A 97 6.11 5.97 -11.97
N ALA A 98 6.87 5.60 -13.00
CA ALA A 98 7.96 6.43 -13.51
C ALA A 98 7.45 7.82 -13.97
N LYS A 99 6.36 7.86 -14.74
CA LYS A 99 5.74 9.11 -15.19
C LYS A 99 5.30 10.02 -14.03
N LEU A 100 4.75 9.44 -12.97
CA LEU A 100 4.32 10.18 -11.78
C LEU A 100 5.53 10.66 -10.95
N ASN A 101 6.57 9.86 -10.85
CA ASN A 101 7.83 10.25 -10.21
C ASN A 101 8.50 11.43 -10.96
N ASP A 102 8.43 11.46 -12.29
CA ASP A 102 8.93 12.60 -13.11
C ASP A 102 8.18 13.90 -12.80
N LEU A 103 6.93 13.82 -12.34
CA LEU A 103 6.17 14.98 -11.84
C LEU A 103 6.55 15.37 -10.39
N GLY A 104 7.47 14.65 -9.74
CA GLY A 104 7.85 14.88 -8.34
C GLY A 104 6.86 14.30 -7.32
N LEU A 105 5.99 13.39 -7.76
CA LEU A 105 5.05 12.69 -6.90
C LEU A 105 5.62 11.33 -6.47
N LYS A 106 5.12 10.83 -5.34
CA LYS A 106 5.35 9.50 -4.82
C LYS A 106 4.11 8.64 -5.07
N VAL A 107 4.31 7.37 -5.38
CA VAL A 107 3.18 6.48 -5.71
C VAL A 107 2.97 5.46 -4.61
N GLY A 108 1.71 5.33 -4.20
CA GLY A 108 1.23 4.27 -3.35
C GLY A 108 0.41 3.25 -4.12
N ILE A 109 0.35 2.02 -3.61
CA ILE A 109 -0.42 0.93 -4.20
C ILE A 109 -1.19 0.17 -3.13
N TYR A 110 -2.23 -0.53 -3.55
CA TYR A 110 -3.13 -1.29 -2.70
C TYR A 110 -2.96 -2.80 -2.88
N SER A 111 -3.10 -3.54 -1.79
CA SER A 111 -3.45 -4.96 -1.77
C SER A 111 -4.16 -5.32 -0.47
N SER A 112 -4.40 -6.60 -0.22
CA SER A 112 -5.05 -7.10 0.99
C SER A 112 -4.25 -8.26 1.60
N ASN A 113 -4.37 -8.44 2.91
CA ASN A 113 -3.78 -9.56 3.63
C ASN A 113 -4.59 -10.87 3.51
N GLY A 114 -5.58 -10.90 2.63
CA GLY A 114 -6.35 -12.08 2.28
C GLY A 114 -5.90 -12.74 0.99
N THR A 115 -6.62 -13.76 0.58
CA THR A 115 -6.40 -14.44 -0.71
C THR A 115 -6.84 -13.58 -1.89
N LEU A 116 -7.81 -12.70 -1.65
CA LEU A 116 -8.36 -11.77 -2.62
C LEU A 116 -8.47 -10.37 -2.02
N THR A 117 -8.49 -9.36 -2.88
CA THR A 117 -8.83 -7.98 -2.52
C THR A 117 -10.32 -7.84 -2.22
N CYS A 118 -10.77 -6.67 -1.75
CA CYS A 118 -12.19 -6.41 -1.52
C CYS A 118 -13.02 -6.53 -2.81
N GLU A 119 -12.42 -6.30 -3.97
CA GLU A 119 -13.03 -6.44 -5.30
C GLU A 119 -12.75 -7.81 -5.95
N ASN A 120 -12.36 -8.82 -5.16
CA ASN A 120 -12.13 -10.20 -5.58
C ASN A 120 -10.98 -10.41 -6.60
N LEU A 121 -9.99 -9.56 -6.58
CA LEU A 121 -8.76 -9.68 -7.37
C LEU A 121 -7.65 -10.36 -6.55
N PRO A 122 -6.59 -10.91 -7.17
CA PRO A 122 -5.50 -11.55 -6.44
C PRO A 122 -4.88 -10.62 -5.40
N ALA A 123 -4.76 -11.08 -4.14
CA ALA A 123 -4.18 -10.32 -3.05
C ALA A 123 -2.88 -10.99 -2.52
N SER A 124 -2.31 -10.44 -1.45
CA SER A 124 -0.92 -10.73 -1.08
C SER A 124 -0.74 -11.85 -0.06
N LEU A 125 -1.81 -12.46 0.46
CA LEU A 125 -1.69 -13.53 1.45
C LEU A 125 -0.77 -14.67 0.95
N HIS A 126 0.24 -15.02 1.75
CA HIS A 126 1.30 -15.97 1.43
C HIS A 126 2.26 -15.56 0.30
N ASN A 127 2.17 -14.33 -0.17
CA ASN A 127 3.04 -13.75 -1.18
C ASN A 127 3.60 -12.36 -0.75
N GLU A 128 3.50 -12.03 0.53
CA GLU A 128 3.78 -10.69 1.06
C GLU A 128 5.19 -10.22 0.70
N GLU A 129 6.18 -11.07 0.91
CA GLU A 129 7.58 -10.73 0.59
C GLU A 129 7.80 -10.56 -0.91
N LYS A 130 7.23 -11.47 -1.71
CA LYS A 130 7.32 -11.40 -3.17
C LYS A 130 6.69 -10.12 -3.71
N ASP A 131 5.48 -9.80 -3.25
CA ASP A 131 4.74 -8.63 -3.70
C ASP A 131 5.43 -7.34 -3.24
N ALA A 132 5.92 -7.29 -2.01
CA ALA A 132 6.68 -6.15 -1.50
C ALA A 132 7.95 -5.89 -2.34
N LEU A 133 8.70 -6.95 -2.69
CA LEU A 133 9.86 -6.84 -3.57
C LEU A 133 9.48 -6.35 -4.98
N ASN A 134 8.34 -6.81 -5.49
CA ASN A 134 7.84 -6.39 -6.79
C ASN A 134 7.45 -4.90 -6.78
N PHE A 135 6.71 -4.47 -5.77
CA PHE A 135 6.33 -3.07 -5.59
C PHE A 135 7.55 -2.16 -5.40
N ALA A 136 8.55 -2.61 -4.65
CA ALA A 136 9.80 -1.87 -4.50
C ALA A 136 10.53 -1.70 -5.84
N ARG A 137 10.58 -2.73 -6.69
CA ARG A 137 11.17 -2.64 -8.05
C ARG A 137 10.41 -1.67 -8.94
N TRP A 138 9.10 -1.53 -8.75
CA TRP A 138 8.28 -0.56 -9.50
C TRP A 138 8.46 0.88 -9.02
N GLY A 139 9.12 1.09 -7.86
CA GLY A 139 9.30 2.41 -7.26
C GLY A 139 8.11 2.86 -6.41
N ILE A 140 7.31 1.93 -5.91
CA ILE A 140 6.23 2.22 -4.97
C ILE A 140 6.84 2.62 -3.63
N GLU A 141 6.31 3.70 -3.02
CA GLU A 141 6.78 4.25 -1.75
C GLU A 141 5.74 4.21 -0.62
N TYR A 142 4.51 3.77 -0.90
CA TYR A 142 3.45 3.58 0.09
C TYR A 142 2.63 2.35 -0.25
N PHE A 143 2.26 1.57 0.77
CA PHE A 143 1.46 0.37 0.58
C PHE A 143 0.24 0.38 1.50
N LYS A 144 -0.96 0.46 0.91
CA LYS A 144 -2.21 0.23 1.63
C LYS A 144 -2.48 -1.26 1.68
N TYR A 145 -2.46 -1.84 2.88
CA TYR A 145 -2.66 -3.27 3.11
C TYR A 145 -3.95 -3.50 3.86
N ASP A 146 -4.99 -3.86 3.14
CA ASP A 146 -6.36 -4.01 3.65
C ASP A 146 -6.62 -5.39 4.26
N PHE A 147 -7.84 -5.61 4.77
CA PHE A 147 -8.24 -6.83 5.47
C PHE A 147 -9.47 -7.47 4.83
N CYS A 148 -9.38 -7.86 3.54
CA CYS A 148 -10.45 -8.53 2.81
C CYS A 148 -10.11 -10.00 2.62
N HIS A 149 -11.13 -10.87 2.62
CA HIS A 149 -11.00 -12.32 2.37
C HIS A 149 -9.96 -13.06 3.24
N ASN A 150 -9.80 -12.63 4.49
CA ASN A 150 -8.87 -13.23 5.46
C ASN A 150 -9.58 -14.02 6.57
N GLN A 151 -10.88 -13.93 6.71
CA GLN A 151 -11.67 -14.44 7.85
C GLN A 151 -11.48 -15.92 8.13
N GLN A 152 -11.12 -16.72 7.13
CA GLN A 152 -10.85 -18.15 7.28
C GLN A 152 -9.45 -18.47 7.83
N TYR A 153 -8.52 -17.49 7.81
CA TYR A 153 -7.12 -17.69 8.21
C TYR A 153 -6.77 -17.03 9.54
N SER A 154 -7.63 -16.17 10.06
CA SER A 154 -7.39 -15.49 11.32
C SER A 154 -8.63 -15.50 12.21
N ARG A 155 -8.52 -16.13 13.39
CA ARG A 155 -9.47 -15.91 14.50
C ARG A 155 -9.22 -14.58 15.19
N TYR A 156 -8.13 -13.92 14.87
CA TYR A 156 -7.68 -12.66 15.45
C TYR A 156 -7.53 -11.67 14.30
N ALA A 157 -8.47 -10.73 14.21
CA ALA A 157 -8.39 -9.66 13.22
C ALA A 157 -7.10 -8.84 13.42
N PRO A 158 -6.13 -8.89 12.52
CA PRO A 158 -5.00 -7.99 12.61
C PRO A 158 -5.48 -6.57 12.27
N LEU A 159 -4.92 -5.64 13.01
CA LEU A 159 -5.04 -4.22 12.74
C LEU A 159 -4.62 -3.93 11.30
N VAL A 160 -5.29 -2.98 10.68
CA VAL A 160 -4.90 -2.43 9.38
C VAL A 160 -3.51 -1.82 9.54
N TYR A 161 -2.53 -2.44 8.89
CA TYR A 161 -1.18 -1.88 8.83
C TYR A 161 -1.03 -1.18 7.48
N ALA A 162 -0.87 0.12 7.51
CA ALA A 162 -0.21 0.81 6.42
C ALA A 162 1.26 0.42 6.47
N LEU A 163 1.68 -0.52 5.64
CA LEU A 163 3.09 -0.83 5.44
C LEU A 163 3.65 0.23 4.51
N GLU A 164 4.49 1.07 5.06
CA GLU A 164 5.29 1.96 4.25
C GLU A 164 6.38 1.14 3.56
N ILE A 165 6.31 1.08 2.23
CA ILE A 165 7.35 0.44 1.45
C ILE A 165 8.52 1.39 1.41
N VAL A 166 9.55 1.03 2.15
CA VAL A 166 10.82 1.74 2.14
C VAL A 166 11.42 1.66 0.76
N ARG A 167 11.83 2.80 0.26
CA ARG A 167 12.68 2.88 -0.92
C ARG A 167 13.94 2.05 -0.65
N VAL A 168 14.04 0.90 -1.29
CA VAL A 168 15.24 0.07 -1.24
C VAL A 168 16.30 0.74 -2.11
N GLY A 169 17.01 1.72 -1.53
CA GLY A 169 18.32 2.11 -2.06
C GLY A 169 19.26 0.96 -1.75
N GLU A 170 19.94 0.44 -2.75
CA GLU A 170 21.11 -0.46 -2.82
C GLU A 170 21.37 -1.52 -1.71
N LYS A 171 20.56 -1.63 -0.66
CA LYS A 171 20.67 -2.66 0.37
C LYS A 171 19.35 -3.42 0.51
N THR A 172 19.30 -4.55 -0.14
CA THR A 172 18.27 -5.57 -0.03
C THR A 172 18.00 -5.97 1.41
N GLY A 173 16.83 -5.60 1.89
CA GLY A 173 16.37 -5.97 3.23
C GLY A 173 14.95 -5.52 3.48
N VAL A 174 13.99 -5.94 2.64
CA VAL A 174 12.57 -5.81 3.00
C VAL A 174 12.28 -6.88 4.03
N THR A 175 12.24 -6.51 5.29
CA THR A 175 11.70 -7.39 6.32
C THR A 175 10.25 -6.98 6.51
N VAL A 176 9.34 -7.75 5.94
CA VAL A 176 7.91 -7.66 6.27
C VAL A 176 7.71 -8.40 7.59
N PRO A 177 7.41 -7.73 8.70
CA PRO A 177 7.13 -8.43 9.93
C PRO A 177 5.67 -8.88 9.93
N CYS A 178 5.42 -10.07 9.44
CA CYS A 178 4.23 -10.79 9.82
C CYS A 178 4.47 -11.40 11.21
N LYS A 179 4.30 -10.60 12.28
CA LYS A 179 4.20 -11.15 13.64
C LYS A 179 2.76 -11.08 14.07
N GLU A 180 2.20 -12.26 14.33
CA GLU A 180 1.01 -12.46 15.12
C GLU A 180 1.09 -11.59 16.39
N ALA A 181 0.25 -10.58 16.49
CA ALA A 181 0.03 -9.91 17.76
C ALA A 181 -0.75 -10.90 18.64
N LYS A 182 -0.06 -11.64 19.50
CA LYS A 182 -0.70 -12.30 20.63
C LYS A 182 -1.24 -11.20 21.55
N LEU A 183 -2.54 -11.04 21.53
CA LEU A 183 -3.25 -10.38 22.61
C LEU A 183 -3.32 -11.42 23.75
N ASP A 184 -2.41 -11.32 24.71
CA ASP A 184 -2.55 -12.01 25.98
C ASP A 184 -3.80 -11.47 26.68
N GLY A 185 -4.70 -12.39 27.05
CA GLY A 185 -6.04 -12.17 27.60
C GLY A 185 -6.09 -11.48 28.96
#